data_3e1b018f2f810ffadca728f81ffa8da6
#
_entry.id   3e1b018f2f810ffadca728f81ffa8da6
#
_cell.length_a   1.000
_cell.length_b   1.000
_cell.length_c   1.000
_cell.angle_alpha   90.00
_cell.angle_beta   90.00
_cell.angle_gamma   90.00
#
_symmetry.space_group_name_H-M   'P 1'
#
loop_
_entity.id
_entity.type
_entity.pdbx_description
1 polymer ?
#
loop_
_entity_poly.entity_id
_entity_poly.type
_entity_poly.pdbx_seq_one_letter_code
_entity_poly.pdbx_strand_id
1 'polypeptide(L)'
;MTRALISVSDKTGIVAFAQGLVEQGVEIISTGGTKHTLDQAGIKTLSIEEVTGFPEMMDGRVKTLHPKIHGGLLGRRDLSSHMEAMETENIQPIDFVCVNLYPFKETIMKPDVEIAEVIENIDIGGPSMLRSAAKNHEFVTAVVDPSDYEEILSELRQYGHTSLSFRQKLAAKVFRHTATYDALIAQYLTDWVEEKEPEKLTLTYERKQTLRYGENSHQAAAFYQSALLEKYSIAAAKQLHGKELSYNNIRDADAALRIMKEYDEPTVVALKHMNPCGIGTASTILEAWEAAYEADPVSIFGGIIVLNREVDLPTAEQMHKLFLEIIIAPSYTQEALELLQKKKNIRLLTVDFAQEENQNREETVSVLGGLLVQDQDLAMENEEEWKVVTKRKPTPAEAKALAFAWKAVKHVKSNAIVLANERQTVGIGAGQMNRVGSVKIAIEQAQEKMEGAVLASDAYFPMDDSVEYAAKHGIKAIIQPGGSIKDQDSIDMANKYDLAMVFTDVRHFRH
;
A
#
# COMPACT_ATOMS: atom_id res chain seq x y z
N MET A 1 -8.59 26.82 -38.34
CA MET A 1 -9.56 25.77 -38.02
C MET A 1 -9.00 25.02 -36.82
N THR A 2 -9.76 24.96 -35.73
CA THR A 2 -9.31 24.30 -34.50
C THR A 2 -9.39 22.78 -34.65
N ARG A 3 -8.38 22.04 -34.21
CA ARG A 3 -8.28 20.58 -34.39
C ARG A 3 -8.03 19.85 -33.07
N ALA A 4 -8.68 18.72 -32.92
CA ALA A 4 -8.46 17.80 -31.81
C ALA A 4 -8.01 16.43 -32.31
N LEU A 5 -6.92 15.90 -31.76
CA LEU A 5 -6.51 14.52 -31.97
C LEU A 5 -7.00 13.69 -30.80
N ILE A 6 -7.84 12.69 -31.06
CA ILE A 6 -8.46 11.83 -30.06
C ILE A 6 -8.09 10.37 -30.32
N SER A 7 -7.36 9.77 -29.39
CA SER A 7 -6.94 8.37 -29.45
C SER A 7 -6.93 7.78 -28.03
N VAL A 8 -8.00 7.10 -27.64
CA VAL A 8 -8.19 6.62 -26.29
C VAL A 8 -8.40 5.10 -26.23
N SER A 9 -7.78 4.45 -25.28
CA SER A 9 -8.00 3.05 -24.93
C SER A 9 -9.30 2.91 -24.13
N ASP A 10 -9.41 3.63 -23.00
CA ASP A 10 -10.66 3.81 -22.26
C ASP A 10 -11.54 4.84 -22.96
N LYS A 11 -12.72 4.41 -23.40
CA LYS A 11 -13.69 5.20 -24.17
C LYS A 11 -14.77 5.87 -23.30
N THR A 12 -14.59 5.89 -21.99
CA THR A 12 -15.53 6.50 -21.04
C THR A 12 -15.76 7.97 -21.40
N GLY A 13 -17.00 8.33 -21.69
CA GLY A 13 -17.43 9.70 -21.98
C GLY A 13 -16.93 10.30 -23.31
N ILE A 14 -16.16 9.57 -24.13
CA ILE A 14 -15.45 10.11 -25.29
C ILE A 14 -16.42 10.61 -26.38
N VAL A 15 -17.56 9.94 -26.58
CA VAL A 15 -18.55 10.34 -27.59
C VAL A 15 -19.15 11.70 -27.24
N ALA A 16 -19.57 11.88 -25.98
CA ALA A 16 -20.13 13.15 -25.51
C ALA A 16 -19.08 14.28 -25.57
N PHE A 17 -17.83 13.98 -25.22
CA PHE A 17 -16.74 14.94 -25.32
C PHE A 17 -16.46 15.37 -26.76
N ALA A 18 -16.31 14.41 -27.66
CA ALA A 18 -16.08 14.69 -29.08
C ALA A 18 -17.24 15.44 -29.72
N GLN A 19 -18.49 15.09 -29.38
CA GLN A 19 -19.69 15.82 -29.83
C GLN A 19 -19.63 17.27 -29.36
N GLY A 20 -19.32 17.50 -28.09
CA GLY A 20 -19.20 18.85 -27.53
C GLY A 20 -18.08 19.67 -28.22
N LEU A 21 -16.97 19.06 -28.60
CA LEU A 21 -15.91 19.71 -29.37
C LEU A 21 -16.41 20.10 -30.78
N VAL A 22 -17.10 19.19 -31.48
CA VAL A 22 -17.67 19.47 -32.82
C VAL A 22 -18.68 20.61 -32.77
N GLU A 23 -19.52 20.70 -31.76
CA GLU A 23 -20.47 21.80 -31.54
C GLU A 23 -19.78 23.17 -31.37
N GLN A 24 -18.50 23.16 -30.93
CA GLN A 24 -17.64 24.34 -30.86
C GLN A 24 -16.80 24.57 -32.14
N GLY A 25 -17.06 23.82 -33.21
CA GLY A 25 -16.39 23.97 -34.51
C GLY A 25 -15.01 23.33 -34.56
N VAL A 26 -14.70 22.37 -33.69
CA VAL A 26 -13.43 21.64 -33.66
C VAL A 26 -13.50 20.44 -34.63
N GLU A 27 -12.51 20.31 -35.52
CA GLU A 27 -12.35 19.17 -36.40
C GLU A 27 -11.67 18.03 -35.63
N ILE A 28 -12.20 16.82 -35.72
CA ILE A 28 -11.69 15.66 -35.00
C ILE A 28 -10.79 14.81 -35.90
N ILE A 29 -9.57 14.55 -35.41
CA ILE A 29 -8.64 13.55 -35.97
C ILE A 29 -8.66 12.37 -35.02
N SER A 30 -8.76 11.12 -35.54
CA SER A 30 -8.81 9.95 -34.68
C SER A 30 -8.15 8.73 -35.27
N THR A 31 -7.91 7.73 -34.44
CA THR A 31 -7.21 6.49 -34.80
C THR A 31 -8.02 5.25 -34.48
N GLY A 32 -7.83 4.19 -35.23
CA GLY A 32 -8.24 2.80 -34.92
C GLY A 32 -9.63 2.68 -34.30
N GLY A 33 -9.70 2.02 -33.14
CA GLY A 33 -10.94 1.75 -32.44
C GLY A 33 -11.66 3.01 -31.93
N THR A 34 -10.94 4.09 -31.63
CA THR A 34 -11.56 5.37 -31.23
C THR A 34 -12.28 5.99 -32.41
N LYS A 35 -11.66 6.03 -33.59
CA LYS A 35 -12.31 6.51 -34.83
C LYS A 35 -13.57 5.73 -35.11
N HIS A 36 -13.52 4.40 -35.07
CA HIS A 36 -14.70 3.55 -35.28
C HIS A 36 -15.84 3.88 -34.31
N THR A 37 -15.54 4.07 -33.02
CA THR A 37 -16.55 4.43 -32.01
C THR A 37 -17.20 5.80 -32.30
N LEU A 38 -16.40 6.78 -32.69
CA LEU A 38 -16.91 8.14 -32.98
C LEU A 38 -17.73 8.16 -34.29
N ASP A 39 -17.27 7.47 -35.34
CA ASP A 39 -17.97 7.38 -36.62
C ASP A 39 -19.32 6.65 -36.45
N GLN A 40 -19.39 5.58 -35.65
CA GLN A 40 -20.64 4.90 -35.31
C GLN A 40 -21.63 5.82 -34.56
N ALA A 41 -21.16 6.75 -33.78
CA ALA A 41 -21.95 7.77 -33.09
C ALA A 41 -22.38 8.93 -34.02
N GLY A 42 -22.00 8.88 -35.30
CA GLY A 42 -22.35 9.92 -36.30
C GLY A 42 -21.40 11.15 -36.24
N ILE A 43 -20.29 11.07 -35.53
CA ILE A 43 -19.30 12.15 -35.47
C ILE A 43 -18.30 11.96 -36.61
N LYS A 44 -18.25 12.95 -37.51
CA LYS A 44 -17.31 12.93 -38.63
C LYS A 44 -15.89 13.11 -38.12
N THR A 45 -15.01 12.15 -38.45
CA THR A 45 -13.59 12.19 -38.07
C THR A 45 -12.67 12.05 -39.27
N LEU A 46 -11.49 12.67 -39.19
CA LEU A 46 -10.38 12.41 -40.15
C LEU A 46 -9.52 11.26 -39.59
N SER A 47 -9.02 10.41 -40.46
CA SER A 47 -8.00 9.42 -40.09
C SER A 47 -6.61 10.07 -40.01
N ILE A 48 -5.69 9.41 -39.30
CA ILE A 48 -4.28 9.83 -39.29
C ILE A 48 -3.67 9.80 -40.71
N GLU A 49 -4.03 8.83 -41.49
CA GLU A 49 -3.55 8.66 -42.87
C GLU A 49 -4.01 9.81 -43.76
N GLU A 50 -5.22 10.31 -43.61
CA GLU A 50 -5.70 11.50 -44.33
C GLU A 50 -4.92 12.76 -43.93
N VAL A 51 -4.45 12.87 -42.69
CA VAL A 51 -3.66 14.01 -42.19
C VAL A 51 -2.18 13.88 -42.61
N THR A 52 -1.60 12.70 -42.49
CA THR A 52 -0.19 12.50 -42.72
C THR A 52 0.15 12.25 -44.23
N GLY A 53 -0.80 11.64 -44.94
CA GLY A 53 -0.58 11.11 -46.26
C GLY A 53 0.30 9.85 -46.24
N PHE A 54 0.43 9.20 -45.09
CA PHE A 54 1.28 8.03 -44.87
C PHE A 54 0.48 6.88 -44.27
N PRO A 55 0.57 5.65 -44.81
CA PRO A 55 -0.17 4.52 -44.29
C PRO A 55 0.38 4.04 -42.96
N GLU A 56 -0.50 3.44 -42.11
CA GLU A 56 -0.12 2.69 -40.93
C GLU A 56 0.81 1.52 -41.33
N MET A 57 1.86 1.30 -40.52
CA MET A 57 2.87 0.26 -40.79
C MET A 57 3.11 -0.61 -39.55
N MET A 58 3.68 -1.80 -39.78
CA MET A 58 4.12 -2.71 -38.73
C MET A 58 3.00 -3.03 -37.75
N ASP A 59 1.84 -3.41 -38.27
CA ASP A 59 0.64 -3.77 -37.49
C ASP A 59 0.20 -2.68 -36.52
N GLY A 60 0.40 -1.40 -36.87
CA GLY A 60 -0.01 -0.25 -36.09
C GLY A 60 1.05 0.31 -35.12
N ARG A 61 2.23 -0.32 -35.05
CA ARG A 61 3.32 0.19 -34.20
C ARG A 61 3.83 1.57 -34.65
N VAL A 62 3.74 1.88 -35.95
CA VAL A 62 4.06 3.21 -36.50
C VAL A 62 2.82 3.80 -37.15
N LYS A 63 2.24 4.80 -36.52
CA LYS A 63 0.98 5.43 -36.93
C LYS A 63 1.00 6.95 -36.67
N THR A 64 1.17 7.35 -35.43
CA THR A 64 1.16 8.76 -35.01
C THR A 64 2.55 9.38 -34.88
N LEU A 65 3.62 8.58 -34.98
CA LEU A 65 5.00 9.05 -34.96
C LEU A 65 5.37 9.64 -36.32
N HIS A 66 4.80 10.80 -36.63
CA HIS A 66 4.95 11.46 -37.92
C HIS A 66 5.17 12.96 -37.74
N PRO A 67 6.04 13.61 -38.56
CA PRO A 67 6.32 15.04 -38.47
C PRO A 67 5.07 15.92 -38.54
N LYS A 68 4.08 15.57 -39.36
CA LYS A 68 2.83 16.33 -39.43
C LYS A 68 2.00 16.31 -38.18
N ILE A 69 2.06 15.23 -37.39
CA ILE A 69 1.39 15.13 -36.10
C ILE A 69 2.20 15.91 -35.04
N HIS A 70 3.47 15.55 -34.87
CA HIS A 70 4.30 16.17 -33.84
C HIS A 70 4.62 17.64 -34.13
N GLY A 71 4.76 18.02 -35.40
CA GLY A 71 4.88 19.42 -35.80
C GLY A 71 3.64 20.24 -35.47
N GLY A 72 2.43 19.66 -35.72
CA GLY A 72 1.16 20.29 -35.36
C GLY A 72 1.00 20.50 -33.83
N LEU A 73 1.60 19.63 -33.02
CA LEU A 73 1.59 19.71 -31.55
C LEU A 73 2.69 20.62 -31.01
N LEU A 74 3.89 20.60 -31.58
CA LEU A 74 5.08 21.28 -31.05
C LEU A 74 5.29 22.68 -31.63
N GLY A 75 4.61 23.03 -32.74
CA GLY A 75 4.75 24.33 -33.38
C GLY A 75 4.39 25.47 -32.44
N ARG A 76 5.36 26.34 -32.14
CA ARG A 76 5.15 27.58 -31.37
C ARG A 76 4.52 28.64 -32.28
N ARG A 77 3.28 29.00 -31.99
CA ARG A 77 2.45 29.88 -32.82
C ARG A 77 2.81 31.37 -32.70
N ASP A 78 3.61 31.69 -31.70
CA ASP A 78 4.17 33.00 -31.46
C ASP A 78 5.51 33.26 -32.21
N LEU A 79 6.09 32.22 -32.84
CA LEU A 79 7.33 32.29 -33.62
C LEU A 79 7.05 32.22 -35.09
N SER A 80 7.33 33.29 -35.84
CA SER A 80 7.17 33.32 -37.30
C SER A 80 7.94 32.19 -38.03
N SER A 81 9.17 31.90 -37.58
CA SER A 81 9.98 30.83 -38.17
C SER A 81 9.33 29.44 -38.06
N HIS A 82 8.63 29.18 -36.94
CA HIS A 82 7.87 27.92 -36.78
C HIS A 82 6.64 27.89 -37.68
N MET A 83 5.94 29.01 -37.80
CA MET A 83 4.75 29.10 -38.65
C MET A 83 5.10 28.99 -40.12
N GLU A 84 6.19 29.60 -40.58
CA GLU A 84 6.73 29.45 -41.94
C GLU A 84 7.16 28.03 -42.27
N ALA A 85 7.81 27.34 -41.31
CA ALA A 85 8.18 25.94 -41.47
C ALA A 85 6.94 25.04 -41.58
N MET A 86 5.94 25.27 -40.74
CA MET A 86 4.69 24.52 -40.76
C MET A 86 3.93 24.73 -42.05
N GLU A 87 3.89 25.95 -42.57
CA GLU A 87 3.25 26.26 -43.86
C GLU A 87 3.99 25.56 -45.01
N THR A 88 5.33 25.65 -45.05
CA THR A 88 6.18 25.02 -46.07
C THR A 88 5.96 23.50 -46.13
N GLU A 89 5.84 22.85 -45.01
CA GLU A 89 5.67 21.39 -44.90
C GLU A 89 4.18 20.94 -44.86
N ASN A 90 3.23 21.88 -45.10
CA ASN A 90 1.78 21.62 -44.99
C ASN A 90 1.38 20.98 -43.67
N ILE A 91 1.95 21.46 -42.55
CA ILE A 91 1.61 21.04 -41.18
C ILE A 91 0.52 21.96 -40.64
N GLN A 92 -0.59 21.38 -40.26
CA GLN A 92 -1.68 22.13 -39.60
C GLN A 92 -1.56 22.04 -38.07
N PRO A 93 -1.83 23.13 -37.34
CA PRO A 93 -1.85 23.08 -35.87
C PRO A 93 -2.85 22.10 -35.32
N ILE A 94 -2.53 21.45 -34.22
CA ILE A 94 -3.43 20.63 -33.39
C ILE A 94 -3.57 21.33 -32.04
N ASP A 95 -4.83 21.63 -31.66
CA ASP A 95 -5.12 22.44 -30.48
C ASP A 95 -5.44 21.60 -29.25
N PHE A 96 -5.97 20.38 -29.48
CA PHE A 96 -6.32 19.45 -28.42
C PHE A 96 -5.72 18.07 -28.71
N VAL A 97 -5.22 17.46 -27.65
CA VAL A 97 -4.83 16.04 -27.66
C VAL A 97 -5.55 15.35 -26.52
N CYS A 98 -6.40 14.40 -26.84
CA CYS A 98 -7.08 13.54 -25.88
C CYS A 98 -6.58 12.10 -26.07
N VAL A 99 -5.73 11.67 -25.19
CA VAL A 99 -5.09 10.34 -25.25
C VAL A 99 -5.03 9.77 -23.83
N ASN A 100 -5.53 8.55 -23.66
CA ASN A 100 -5.15 7.70 -22.55
C ASN A 100 -4.38 6.49 -23.08
N LEU A 101 -3.46 5.96 -22.27
CA LEU A 101 -2.48 4.98 -22.71
C LEU A 101 -3.07 3.57 -22.79
N TYR A 102 -2.36 2.66 -23.43
CA TYR A 102 -2.72 1.24 -23.43
C TYR A 102 -2.78 0.68 -22.01
N PRO A 103 -3.67 -0.31 -21.76
CA PRO A 103 -3.94 -0.82 -20.42
C PRO A 103 -2.83 -1.76 -19.91
N PHE A 104 -1.60 -1.24 -19.76
CA PHE A 104 -0.45 -2.01 -19.29
C PHE A 104 -0.69 -2.63 -17.91
N LYS A 105 -1.24 -1.83 -16.97
CA LYS A 105 -1.58 -2.28 -15.62
C LYS A 105 -2.55 -3.47 -15.64
N GLU A 106 -3.63 -3.34 -16.40
CA GLU A 106 -4.65 -4.40 -16.51
C GLU A 106 -4.08 -5.63 -17.21
N THR A 107 -3.14 -5.45 -18.14
CA THR A 107 -2.50 -6.56 -18.84
C THR A 107 -1.60 -7.37 -17.93
N ILE A 108 -0.74 -6.73 -17.12
CA ILE A 108 0.15 -7.46 -16.20
C ILE A 108 -0.61 -8.09 -15.01
N MET A 109 -1.84 -7.66 -14.74
CA MET A 109 -2.70 -8.25 -13.71
C MET A 109 -3.48 -9.49 -14.18
N LYS A 110 -3.45 -9.82 -15.47
CA LYS A 110 -4.08 -11.04 -15.96
C LYS A 110 -3.34 -12.28 -15.45
N PRO A 111 -4.04 -13.33 -15.01
CA PRO A 111 -3.39 -14.60 -14.70
C PRO A 111 -2.74 -15.16 -15.98
N ASP A 112 -1.56 -15.76 -15.84
CA ASP A 112 -0.82 -16.43 -16.91
C ASP A 112 -0.58 -15.62 -18.17
N VAL A 113 -0.41 -14.28 -18.03
CA VAL A 113 -0.13 -13.40 -19.17
C VAL A 113 1.26 -13.69 -19.77
N GLU A 114 1.31 -13.87 -21.08
CA GLU A 114 2.56 -14.06 -21.79
C GLU A 114 3.35 -12.74 -21.90
N ILE A 115 4.67 -12.81 -21.69
CA ILE A 115 5.55 -11.62 -21.78
C ILE A 115 5.41 -10.86 -23.10
N ALA A 116 5.19 -11.59 -24.20
CA ALA A 116 4.98 -10.98 -25.51
C ALA A 116 3.73 -10.08 -25.54
N GLU A 117 2.62 -10.49 -24.89
CA GLU A 117 1.41 -9.68 -24.76
C GLU A 117 1.68 -8.43 -23.91
N VAL A 118 2.44 -8.56 -22.83
CA VAL A 118 2.82 -7.43 -21.97
C VAL A 118 3.64 -6.41 -22.77
N ILE A 119 4.64 -6.85 -23.53
CA ILE A 119 5.49 -5.96 -24.33
C ILE A 119 4.66 -5.24 -25.40
N GLU A 120 3.71 -5.93 -26.08
CA GLU A 120 2.84 -5.30 -27.08
C GLU A 120 1.89 -4.24 -26.48
N ASN A 121 1.63 -4.27 -25.18
CA ASN A 121 0.85 -3.26 -24.49
C ASN A 121 1.68 -2.07 -23.95
N ILE A 122 2.95 -1.97 -24.32
CA ILE A 122 3.76 -0.77 -24.08
C ILE A 122 3.44 0.26 -25.17
N ASP A 123 2.74 1.34 -24.78
CA ASP A 123 2.35 2.41 -25.69
C ASP A 123 3.53 3.35 -25.96
N ILE A 124 3.87 3.54 -27.23
CA ILE A 124 4.92 4.45 -27.69
C ILE A 124 4.33 5.76 -28.22
N GLY A 125 3.30 5.67 -29.05
CA GLY A 125 2.71 6.82 -29.73
C GLY A 125 1.96 7.75 -28.80
N GLY A 126 1.17 7.17 -27.88
CA GLY A 126 0.38 7.92 -26.90
C GLY A 126 1.24 8.82 -26.00
N PRO A 127 2.22 8.28 -25.28
CA PRO A 127 3.15 9.08 -24.48
C PRO A 127 3.88 10.16 -25.27
N SER A 128 4.30 9.84 -26.50
CA SER A 128 5.01 10.81 -27.35
C SER A 128 4.13 12.01 -27.71
N MET A 129 2.88 11.78 -28.10
CA MET A 129 1.91 12.85 -28.41
C MET A 129 1.58 13.69 -27.17
N LEU A 130 1.31 13.02 -26.04
CA LEU A 130 1.01 13.68 -24.78
C LEU A 130 2.14 14.60 -24.30
N ARG A 131 3.39 14.10 -24.35
CA ARG A 131 4.56 14.88 -23.95
C ARG A 131 4.80 16.05 -24.90
N SER A 132 4.58 15.89 -26.19
CA SER A 132 4.66 16.97 -27.19
C SER A 132 3.63 18.07 -26.89
N ALA A 133 2.37 17.70 -26.67
CA ALA A 133 1.29 18.63 -26.34
C ALA A 133 1.52 19.34 -25.02
N ALA A 134 1.89 18.60 -23.96
CA ALA A 134 2.15 19.16 -22.64
C ALA A 134 3.36 20.12 -22.63
N LYS A 135 4.41 19.83 -23.41
CA LYS A 135 5.53 20.76 -23.63
C LYS A 135 5.07 22.08 -24.26
N ASN A 136 4.10 22.03 -25.15
CA ASN A 136 3.54 23.18 -25.87
C ASN A 136 2.19 23.66 -25.28
N HIS A 137 2.00 23.50 -23.97
CA HIS A 137 0.75 23.85 -23.26
C HIS A 137 0.33 25.33 -23.39
N GLU A 138 1.22 26.19 -23.86
CA GLU A 138 0.87 27.57 -24.18
C GLU A 138 -0.20 27.63 -25.30
N PHE A 139 -0.18 26.65 -26.21
CA PHE A 139 -1.04 26.60 -27.38
C PHE A 139 -1.91 25.35 -27.46
N VAL A 140 -1.59 24.28 -26.74
CA VAL A 140 -2.22 22.96 -26.85
C VAL A 140 -2.82 22.51 -25.53
N THR A 141 -4.03 22.04 -25.59
CA THR A 141 -4.76 21.39 -24.46
C THR A 141 -4.52 19.90 -24.51
N ALA A 142 -3.83 19.36 -23.50
CA ALA A 142 -3.53 17.92 -23.41
C ALA A 142 -4.41 17.26 -22.35
N VAL A 143 -5.13 16.21 -22.71
CA VAL A 143 -6.16 15.55 -21.89
C VAL A 143 -5.85 14.08 -21.75
N VAL A 144 -5.74 13.58 -20.53
CA VAL A 144 -5.46 12.17 -20.21
C VAL A 144 -6.56 11.49 -19.39
N ASP A 145 -7.53 12.26 -18.91
CA ASP A 145 -8.51 11.78 -17.92
C ASP A 145 -9.92 12.28 -18.29
N PRO A 146 -10.91 11.38 -18.41
CA PRO A 146 -12.30 11.74 -18.68
C PRO A 146 -12.91 12.74 -17.68
N SER A 147 -12.40 12.81 -16.46
CA SER A 147 -12.88 13.77 -15.45
C SER A 147 -12.65 15.23 -15.83
N ASP A 148 -11.73 15.52 -16.78
CA ASP A 148 -11.43 16.86 -17.23
C ASP A 148 -12.33 17.32 -18.41
N TYR A 149 -13.12 16.43 -19.02
CA TYR A 149 -13.87 16.72 -20.23
C TYR A 149 -14.87 17.87 -20.06
N GLU A 150 -15.65 17.85 -18.98
CA GLU A 150 -16.70 18.86 -18.77
C GLU A 150 -16.10 20.26 -18.50
N GLU A 151 -14.98 20.35 -17.77
CA GLU A 151 -14.30 21.63 -17.53
C GLU A 151 -13.76 22.21 -18.85
N ILE A 152 -13.21 21.38 -19.73
CA ILE A 152 -12.75 21.79 -21.07
C ILE A 152 -13.92 22.31 -21.90
N LEU A 153 -15.02 21.56 -21.98
CA LEU A 153 -16.19 21.97 -22.75
C LEU A 153 -16.82 23.25 -22.17
N SER A 154 -16.82 23.41 -20.85
CA SER A 154 -17.32 24.60 -20.19
C SER A 154 -16.50 25.85 -20.56
N GLU A 155 -15.17 25.78 -20.49
CA GLU A 155 -14.30 26.89 -20.90
C GLU A 155 -14.46 27.21 -22.40
N LEU A 156 -14.57 26.18 -23.25
CA LEU A 156 -14.79 26.39 -24.69
C LEU A 156 -16.12 27.09 -24.98
N ARG A 157 -17.23 26.69 -24.32
CA ARG A 157 -18.54 27.34 -24.46
C ARG A 157 -18.51 28.79 -23.99
N GLN A 158 -17.77 29.08 -22.93
CA GLN A 158 -17.74 30.39 -22.30
C GLN A 158 -16.77 31.35 -22.98
N TYR A 159 -15.59 30.88 -23.35
CA TYR A 159 -14.47 31.72 -23.82
C TYR A 159 -14.01 31.42 -25.24
N GLY A 160 -14.47 30.34 -25.85
CA GLY A 160 -13.99 29.86 -27.16
C GLY A 160 -12.61 29.20 -27.12
N HIS A 161 -11.98 29.10 -25.95
CA HIS A 161 -10.68 28.48 -25.73
C HIS A 161 -10.51 28.07 -24.28
N THR A 162 -9.56 27.17 -24.00
CA THR A 162 -9.13 26.83 -22.64
C THR A 162 -8.17 27.89 -22.09
N SER A 163 -8.24 28.19 -20.81
CA SER A 163 -7.34 29.14 -20.17
C SER A 163 -5.92 28.60 -20.07
N LEU A 164 -4.91 29.49 -20.10
CA LEU A 164 -3.51 29.07 -19.95
C LEU A 164 -3.27 28.37 -18.60
N SER A 165 -3.86 28.89 -17.53
CA SER A 165 -3.73 28.27 -16.19
C SER A 165 -4.29 26.85 -16.15
N PHE A 166 -5.38 26.60 -16.87
CA PHE A 166 -5.96 25.27 -16.97
C PHE A 166 -5.07 24.34 -17.82
N ARG A 167 -4.58 24.81 -18.97
CA ARG A 167 -3.63 24.02 -19.78
C ARG A 167 -2.36 23.67 -19.02
N GLN A 168 -1.85 24.56 -18.17
CA GLN A 168 -0.71 24.28 -17.29
C GLN A 168 -1.00 23.16 -16.28
N LYS A 169 -2.19 23.16 -15.67
CA LYS A 169 -2.64 22.06 -14.79
C LYS A 169 -2.71 20.72 -15.53
N LEU A 170 -3.29 20.74 -16.73
CA LEU A 170 -3.40 19.56 -17.58
C LEU A 170 -2.01 19.06 -18.02
N ALA A 171 -1.10 19.93 -18.39
CA ALA A 171 0.28 19.56 -18.74
C ALA A 171 1.01 18.90 -17.57
N ALA A 172 0.87 19.41 -16.35
CA ALA A 172 1.41 18.77 -15.15
C ALA A 172 0.76 17.38 -14.92
N LYS A 173 -0.55 17.24 -15.20
CA LYS A 173 -1.26 15.95 -15.11
C LYS A 173 -0.73 14.94 -16.14
N VAL A 174 -0.45 15.38 -17.37
CA VAL A 174 0.17 14.55 -18.41
C VAL A 174 1.50 13.98 -17.94
N PHE A 175 2.41 14.81 -17.41
CA PHE A 175 3.72 14.31 -16.98
C PHE A 175 3.63 13.37 -15.78
N ARG A 176 2.69 13.58 -14.85
CA ARG A 176 2.42 12.58 -13.81
C ARG A 176 1.89 11.27 -14.38
N HIS A 177 1.00 11.34 -15.37
CA HIS A 177 0.41 10.17 -16.02
C HIS A 177 1.47 9.34 -16.77
N THR A 178 2.31 9.99 -17.58
CA THR A 178 3.39 9.27 -18.31
C THR A 178 4.46 8.76 -17.36
N ALA A 179 4.83 9.50 -16.31
CA ALA A 179 5.80 9.05 -15.31
C ALA A 179 5.30 7.82 -14.54
N THR A 180 4.01 7.79 -14.15
CA THR A 180 3.39 6.62 -13.51
C THR A 180 3.38 5.41 -14.44
N TYR A 181 3.08 5.62 -15.71
CA TYR A 181 3.09 4.58 -16.73
C TYR A 181 4.47 3.98 -16.89
N ASP A 182 5.49 4.82 -17.09
CA ASP A 182 6.88 4.39 -17.26
C ASP A 182 7.43 3.72 -15.98
N ALA A 183 7.07 4.23 -14.79
CA ALA A 183 7.48 3.62 -13.53
C ALA A 183 6.94 2.19 -13.37
N LEU A 184 5.69 1.95 -13.77
CA LEU A 184 5.08 0.63 -13.71
C LEU A 184 5.74 -0.34 -14.70
N ILE A 185 6.07 0.12 -15.91
CA ILE A 185 6.81 -0.67 -16.89
C ILE A 185 8.21 -0.99 -16.37
N ALA A 186 8.91 0.01 -15.82
CA ALA A 186 10.25 -0.16 -15.27
C ALA A 186 10.25 -1.19 -14.15
N GLN A 187 9.31 -1.11 -13.21
CA GLN A 187 9.16 -2.09 -12.14
C GLN A 187 8.96 -3.50 -12.71
N TYR A 188 7.99 -3.68 -13.61
CA TYR A 188 7.69 -4.99 -14.19
C TYR A 188 8.91 -5.62 -14.91
N LEU A 189 9.63 -4.82 -15.68
CA LEU A 189 10.82 -5.30 -16.40
C LEU A 189 12.00 -5.57 -15.48
N THR A 190 12.17 -4.77 -14.40
CA THR A 190 13.18 -4.99 -13.36
C THR A 190 12.93 -6.31 -12.64
N ASP A 191 11.67 -6.57 -12.26
CA ASP A 191 11.26 -7.83 -11.63
C ASP A 191 11.46 -9.02 -12.59
N TRP A 192 11.14 -8.84 -13.87
CA TRP A 192 11.31 -9.90 -14.88
C TRP A 192 12.77 -10.30 -15.10
N VAL A 193 13.71 -9.36 -14.98
CA VAL A 193 15.17 -9.65 -15.09
C VAL A 193 15.82 -9.95 -13.73
N GLU A 194 15.02 -10.02 -12.66
CA GLU A 194 15.45 -10.30 -11.28
C GLU A 194 16.54 -9.34 -10.76
N GLU A 195 16.54 -8.08 -11.19
CA GLU A 195 17.47 -7.06 -10.73
C GLU A 195 17.02 -6.52 -9.37
N LYS A 196 17.79 -6.79 -8.31
CA LYS A 196 17.42 -6.44 -6.93
C LYS A 196 17.77 -5.01 -6.52
N GLU A 197 18.83 -4.45 -7.08
CA GLU A 197 19.37 -3.14 -6.68
C GLU A 197 19.59 -2.26 -7.93
N PRO A 198 18.51 -1.79 -8.61
CA PRO A 198 18.66 -0.94 -9.79
C PRO A 198 19.30 0.40 -9.42
N GLU A 199 20.13 0.95 -10.29
CA GLU A 199 20.82 2.22 -10.05
C GLU A 199 19.88 3.43 -9.92
N LYS A 200 18.62 3.28 -10.33
CA LYS A 200 17.55 4.28 -10.19
C LYS A 200 16.26 3.61 -9.75
N LEU A 201 15.76 4.02 -8.61
CA LEU A 201 14.49 3.56 -8.07
C LEU A 201 13.36 4.48 -8.54
N THR A 202 12.33 3.90 -9.17
CA THR A 202 11.10 4.60 -9.53
C THR A 202 9.94 3.99 -8.78
N LEU A 203 9.25 4.79 -7.97
CA LEU A 203 8.06 4.37 -7.22
C LEU A 203 6.86 5.18 -7.69
N THR A 204 5.71 4.53 -7.85
CA THR A 204 4.48 5.21 -8.22
C THR A 204 3.32 4.79 -7.34
N TYR A 205 2.52 5.79 -6.96
CA TYR A 205 1.36 5.60 -6.10
C TYR A 205 0.19 6.47 -6.58
N GLU A 206 -1.01 5.95 -6.48
CA GLU A 206 -2.25 6.64 -6.81
C GLU A 206 -2.89 7.20 -5.54
N ARG A 207 -3.34 8.48 -5.57
CA ARG A 207 -4.00 9.08 -4.41
C ARG A 207 -5.36 8.41 -4.17
N LYS A 208 -5.47 7.68 -3.07
CA LYS A 208 -6.71 7.06 -2.63
C LYS A 208 -7.62 8.06 -1.88
N GLN A 209 -7.03 8.86 -0.98
CA GLN A 209 -7.80 9.75 -0.11
C GLN A 209 -6.98 10.98 0.29
N THR A 210 -7.60 12.15 0.32
CA THR A 210 -7.06 13.31 1.04
C THR A 210 -7.46 13.17 2.50
N LEU A 211 -6.49 13.21 3.41
CA LEU A 211 -6.74 13.05 4.83
C LEU A 211 -7.03 14.40 5.48
N ARG A 212 -7.82 14.37 6.53
CA ARG A 212 -8.18 15.58 7.28
C ARG A 212 -6.95 16.29 7.83
N TYR A 213 -5.98 15.54 8.34
CA TYR A 213 -4.65 15.98 8.80
C TYR A 213 -3.74 14.75 8.92
N GLY A 214 -2.45 14.96 9.16
CA GLY A 214 -1.45 13.92 9.34
C GLY A 214 -1.46 13.32 10.75
N GLU A 215 -0.29 12.93 11.24
CA GLU A 215 -0.15 12.43 12.61
C GLU A 215 -0.61 13.46 13.63
N ASN A 216 -0.34 14.74 13.35
CA ASN A 216 -0.76 15.89 14.16
C ASN A 216 -1.69 16.82 13.36
N SER A 217 -2.55 17.54 14.06
CA SER A 217 -3.61 18.36 13.45
C SER A 217 -3.14 19.51 12.54
N HIS A 218 -1.90 19.94 12.68
CA HIS A 218 -1.30 21.00 11.85
C HIS A 218 -0.62 20.48 10.58
N GLN A 219 -0.52 19.17 10.40
CA GLN A 219 0.15 18.54 9.26
C GLN A 219 -0.87 18.18 8.17
N ALA A 220 -0.67 18.67 6.95
CA ALA A 220 -1.44 18.20 5.80
C ALA A 220 -1.02 16.76 5.42
N ALA A 221 -1.97 15.94 5.00
CA ALA A 221 -1.70 14.56 4.64
C ALA A 221 -2.63 14.02 3.55
N ALA A 222 -2.17 13.01 2.85
CA ALA A 222 -2.96 12.21 1.91
C ALA A 222 -2.52 10.75 1.99
N PHE A 223 -3.43 9.87 1.67
CA PHE A 223 -3.17 8.44 1.54
C PHE A 223 -3.05 8.09 0.05
N TYR A 224 -1.95 7.47 -0.28
CA TYR A 224 -1.68 6.94 -1.62
C TYR A 224 -1.60 5.41 -1.54
N GLN A 225 -2.13 4.74 -2.55
CA GLN A 225 -2.08 3.29 -2.70
C GLN A 225 -1.12 2.90 -3.83
N SER A 226 -0.55 1.72 -3.76
CA SER A 226 0.24 1.14 -4.84
C SER A 226 -0.60 1.01 -6.12
N ALA A 227 0.03 1.17 -7.27
CA ALA A 227 -0.61 0.91 -8.56
C ALA A 227 -1.06 -0.56 -8.67
N LEU A 228 -0.24 -1.49 -8.19
CA LEU A 228 -0.58 -2.90 -8.03
C LEU A 228 -1.00 -3.11 -6.57
N LEU A 229 -2.29 -3.27 -6.34
CA LEU A 229 -2.89 -3.29 -5.01
C LEU A 229 -2.89 -4.72 -4.45
N GLU A 230 -2.21 -4.94 -3.33
CA GLU A 230 -2.27 -6.18 -2.58
C GLU A 230 -3.64 -6.32 -1.89
N LYS A 231 -4.30 -7.48 -2.05
CA LYS A 231 -5.63 -7.74 -1.45
C LYS A 231 -5.57 -7.73 0.08
N TYR A 232 -4.53 -8.32 0.66
CA TYR A 232 -4.30 -8.26 2.10
C TYR A 232 -3.58 -6.96 2.48
N SER A 233 -4.28 -5.86 2.43
CA SER A 233 -3.74 -4.55 2.82
C SER A 233 -4.84 -3.59 3.29
N ILE A 234 -4.45 -2.60 4.08
CA ILE A 234 -5.36 -1.50 4.46
C ILE A 234 -5.78 -0.67 3.23
N ALA A 235 -4.95 -0.65 2.20
CA ALA A 235 -5.26 0.02 0.96
C ALA A 235 -6.38 -0.68 0.17
N ALA A 236 -6.49 -2.01 0.25
CA ALA A 236 -7.56 -2.79 -0.36
C ALA A 236 -8.80 -2.94 0.53
N ALA A 237 -8.72 -2.54 1.81
CA ALA A 237 -9.81 -2.68 2.75
C ALA A 237 -11.09 -1.99 2.26
N LYS A 238 -12.23 -2.68 2.44
CA LYS A 238 -13.55 -2.14 2.19
C LYS A 238 -14.15 -1.66 3.51
N GLN A 239 -14.42 -0.38 3.60
CA GLN A 239 -15.09 0.19 4.77
C GLN A 239 -16.61 0.02 4.65
N LEU A 240 -17.20 -0.68 5.62
CA LEU A 240 -18.65 -0.96 5.69
C LEU A 240 -19.42 0.09 6.50
N HIS A 241 -18.75 0.74 7.48
CA HIS A 241 -19.36 1.69 8.38
C HIS A 241 -18.37 2.67 8.99
N GLY A 242 -18.90 3.80 9.48
CA GLY A 242 -18.16 4.77 10.29
C GLY A 242 -17.57 5.93 9.49
N LYS A 243 -16.79 6.76 10.18
CA LYS A 243 -16.09 7.91 9.59
C LYS A 243 -14.93 7.45 8.74
N GLU A 244 -14.46 8.31 7.83
CA GLU A 244 -13.22 8.10 7.09
C GLU A 244 -12.05 7.79 8.02
N LEU A 245 -11.11 7.00 7.50
CA LEU A 245 -9.86 6.69 8.22
C LEU A 245 -9.00 7.94 8.35
N SER A 246 -8.41 8.12 9.53
CA SER A 246 -7.37 9.12 9.75
C SER A 246 -5.97 8.57 9.43
N TYR A 247 -4.98 9.44 9.36
CA TYR A 247 -3.58 9.05 9.22
C TYR A 247 -3.16 7.99 10.25
N ASN A 248 -3.44 8.25 11.53
CA ASN A 248 -3.11 7.32 12.62
C ASN A 248 -3.89 6.01 12.53
N ASN A 249 -5.17 6.06 12.11
CA ASN A 249 -5.97 4.86 11.88
C ASN A 249 -5.33 3.95 10.82
N ILE A 250 -4.84 4.51 9.72
CA ILE A 250 -4.21 3.75 8.63
C ILE A 250 -2.91 3.10 9.12
N ARG A 251 -2.05 3.85 9.82
CA ARG A 251 -0.80 3.32 10.37
C ARG A 251 -1.00 2.20 11.38
N ASP A 252 -1.95 2.41 12.30
CA ASP A 252 -2.26 1.41 13.33
C ASP A 252 -2.91 0.16 12.72
N ALA A 253 -3.82 0.33 11.76
CA ALA A 253 -4.45 -0.78 11.06
C ALA A 253 -3.44 -1.61 10.24
N ASP A 254 -2.50 -0.97 9.53
CA ASP A 254 -1.41 -1.66 8.82
C ASP A 254 -0.54 -2.47 9.80
N ALA A 255 -0.14 -1.87 10.93
CA ALA A 255 0.65 -2.57 11.94
C ALA A 255 -0.10 -3.79 12.51
N ALA A 256 -1.41 -3.67 12.78
CA ALA A 256 -2.23 -4.78 13.28
C ALA A 256 -2.41 -5.90 12.25
N LEU A 257 -2.58 -5.56 10.96
CA LEU A 257 -2.64 -6.53 9.87
C LEU A 257 -1.32 -7.28 9.71
N ARG A 258 -0.17 -6.61 9.85
CA ARG A 258 1.16 -7.25 9.81
C ARG A 258 1.33 -8.28 10.93
N ILE A 259 0.90 -7.96 12.15
CA ILE A 259 0.91 -8.92 13.28
C ILE A 259 0.02 -10.12 12.97
N MET A 260 -1.16 -9.90 12.43
CA MET A 260 -2.13 -10.95 12.17
C MET A 260 -1.62 -12.01 11.17
N LYS A 261 -0.71 -11.64 10.25
CA LYS A 261 -0.08 -12.58 9.30
C LYS A 261 0.70 -13.72 9.96
N GLU A 262 1.12 -13.56 11.21
CA GLU A 262 1.90 -14.58 11.96
C GLU A 262 1.05 -15.74 12.48
N TYR A 263 -0.29 -15.64 12.44
CA TYR A 263 -1.19 -16.55 13.12
C TYR A 263 -2.22 -17.17 12.17
N ASP A 264 -2.26 -18.50 12.14
CA ASP A 264 -3.24 -19.27 11.34
C ASP A 264 -4.49 -19.68 12.16
N GLU A 265 -4.33 -19.91 13.47
CA GLU A 265 -5.45 -20.23 14.36
C GLU A 265 -6.40 -19.02 14.52
N PRO A 266 -7.64 -19.22 15.01
CA PRO A 266 -8.50 -18.10 15.33
C PRO A 266 -7.80 -17.13 16.32
N THR A 267 -7.51 -15.93 15.85
CA THR A 267 -6.68 -14.96 16.54
C THR A 267 -7.32 -13.57 16.51
N VAL A 268 -7.14 -12.84 17.58
CA VAL A 268 -7.49 -11.43 17.72
C VAL A 268 -6.25 -10.64 18.12
N VAL A 269 -5.97 -9.58 17.36
CA VAL A 269 -4.94 -8.59 17.66
C VAL A 269 -5.60 -7.28 18.06
N ALA A 270 -5.35 -6.84 19.28
CA ALA A 270 -5.70 -5.52 19.77
C ALA A 270 -4.44 -4.64 19.75
N LEU A 271 -4.52 -3.48 19.09
CA LEU A 271 -3.35 -2.62 18.83
C LEU A 271 -3.66 -1.17 19.19
N LYS A 272 -2.65 -0.48 19.70
CA LYS A 272 -2.69 0.96 19.95
C LYS A 272 -1.31 1.58 19.77
N HIS A 273 -1.25 2.69 18.99
CA HIS A 273 0.01 3.40 18.72
C HIS A 273 1.09 2.49 18.09
N MET A 274 0.66 1.66 17.12
CA MET A 274 1.52 0.72 16.38
C MET A 274 2.17 -0.39 17.23
N ASN A 275 1.76 -0.57 18.48
CA ASN A 275 2.18 -1.69 19.31
C ASN A 275 0.96 -2.53 19.74
N PRO A 276 1.08 -3.85 19.80
CA PRO A 276 0.00 -4.67 20.34
C PRO A 276 -0.19 -4.33 21.82
N CYS A 277 -1.43 -4.20 22.27
CA CYS A 277 -1.79 -4.18 23.67
C CYS A 277 -2.39 -5.51 24.14
N GLY A 278 -2.84 -6.34 23.18
CA GLY A 278 -3.30 -7.69 23.45
C GLY A 278 -3.33 -8.52 22.18
N ILE A 279 -2.75 -9.71 22.23
CA ILE A 279 -2.90 -10.73 21.21
C ILE A 279 -3.45 -11.96 21.89
N GLY A 280 -4.54 -12.51 21.37
CA GLY A 280 -5.17 -13.72 21.88
C GLY A 280 -5.48 -14.70 20.79
N THR A 281 -5.17 -15.99 21.01
CA THR A 281 -5.47 -17.11 20.13
C THR A 281 -6.24 -18.20 20.87
N ALA A 282 -7.20 -18.83 20.22
CA ALA A 282 -8.02 -19.89 20.81
C ALA A 282 -8.65 -20.79 19.75
N SER A 283 -9.54 -21.68 20.18
CA SER A 283 -10.31 -22.56 19.27
C SER A 283 -11.47 -21.84 18.56
N THR A 284 -11.99 -20.76 19.17
CA THR A 284 -13.06 -19.92 18.63
C THR A 284 -12.65 -18.46 18.61
N ILE A 285 -13.30 -17.66 17.76
CA ILE A 285 -12.99 -16.23 17.66
C ILE A 285 -13.45 -15.47 18.93
N LEU A 286 -14.51 -15.90 19.59
CA LEU A 286 -14.97 -15.35 20.85
C LEU A 286 -13.93 -15.55 21.96
N GLU A 287 -13.42 -16.77 22.13
CA GLU A 287 -12.39 -17.06 23.12
C GLU A 287 -11.07 -16.32 22.83
N ALA A 288 -10.73 -16.16 21.53
CA ALA A 288 -9.56 -15.39 21.12
C ALA A 288 -9.73 -13.89 21.45
N TRP A 289 -10.94 -13.35 21.27
CA TRP A 289 -11.28 -12.00 21.71
C TRP A 289 -11.15 -11.83 23.22
N GLU A 290 -11.70 -12.75 24.00
CA GLU A 290 -11.61 -12.73 25.47
C GLU A 290 -10.15 -12.73 25.93
N ALA A 291 -9.32 -13.60 25.33
CA ALA A 291 -7.88 -13.67 25.62
C ALA A 291 -7.15 -12.35 25.27
N ALA A 292 -7.43 -11.77 24.10
CA ALA A 292 -6.85 -10.49 23.70
C ALA A 292 -7.31 -9.32 24.59
N TYR A 293 -8.56 -9.32 25.02
CA TYR A 293 -9.10 -8.33 25.95
C TYR A 293 -8.49 -8.44 27.33
N GLU A 294 -8.38 -9.64 27.87
CA GLU A 294 -7.79 -9.90 29.19
C GLU A 294 -6.30 -9.57 29.25
N ALA A 295 -5.61 -9.56 28.09
CA ALA A 295 -4.20 -9.18 28.00
C ALA A 295 -3.96 -7.77 28.58
N ASP A 296 -4.75 -6.78 28.15
CA ASP A 296 -4.72 -5.42 28.70
C ASP A 296 -6.09 -4.73 28.53
N PRO A 297 -7.02 -4.92 29.45
CA PRO A 297 -8.38 -4.37 29.36
C PRO A 297 -8.42 -2.83 29.47
N VAL A 298 -7.34 -2.20 29.92
CA VAL A 298 -7.23 -0.74 30.00
C VAL A 298 -6.79 -0.14 28.66
N SER A 299 -5.71 -0.64 28.10
CA SER A 299 -5.14 -0.07 26.88
C SER A 299 -5.98 -0.36 25.62
N ILE A 300 -6.76 -1.44 25.61
CA ILE A 300 -7.62 -1.81 24.49
C ILE A 300 -8.73 -0.79 24.22
N PHE A 301 -9.12 0.02 25.20
CA PHE A 301 -10.07 1.10 25.04
C PHE A 301 -9.59 2.13 23.99
N GLY A 302 -10.40 2.34 22.95
CA GLY A 302 -10.02 3.19 21.81
C GLY A 302 -8.98 2.55 20.87
N GLY A 303 -8.74 1.25 21.02
CA GLY A 303 -7.81 0.50 20.17
C GLY A 303 -8.40 0.10 18.82
N ILE A 304 -7.53 -0.49 18.01
CA ILE A 304 -7.85 -1.13 16.74
C ILE A 304 -7.81 -2.64 16.92
N ILE A 305 -8.83 -3.32 16.43
CA ILE A 305 -9.00 -4.77 16.56
C ILE A 305 -8.96 -5.40 15.17
N VAL A 306 -8.12 -6.40 15.00
CA VAL A 306 -8.08 -7.26 13.81
C VAL A 306 -8.41 -8.69 14.22
N LEU A 307 -9.31 -9.34 13.48
CA LEU A 307 -9.69 -10.73 13.66
C LEU A 307 -9.46 -11.47 12.34
N ASN A 308 -8.93 -12.69 12.38
CA ASN A 308 -8.71 -13.50 11.16
C ASN A 308 -9.85 -14.48 10.85
N ARG A 309 -10.99 -14.34 11.53
CA ARG A 309 -12.23 -15.11 11.27
C ARG A 309 -13.42 -14.15 11.23
N GLU A 310 -14.54 -14.64 10.68
CA GLU A 310 -15.80 -13.93 10.69
C GLU A 310 -16.18 -13.48 12.10
N VAL A 311 -16.63 -12.24 12.23
CA VAL A 311 -17.16 -11.71 13.49
C VAL A 311 -18.60 -12.18 13.65
N ASP A 312 -18.85 -13.06 14.61
CA ASP A 312 -20.17 -13.54 14.99
C ASP A 312 -20.85 -12.63 16.01
N LEU A 313 -22.15 -12.87 16.23
CA LEU A 313 -22.93 -12.04 17.19
C LEU A 313 -22.38 -12.09 18.62
N PRO A 314 -22.01 -13.26 19.20
CA PRO A 314 -21.44 -13.28 20.56
C PRO A 314 -20.17 -12.44 20.71
N THR A 315 -19.26 -12.51 19.73
CA THR A 315 -18.03 -11.69 19.71
C THR A 315 -18.37 -10.20 19.59
N ALA A 316 -19.29 -9.86 18.67
CA ALA A 316 -19.75 -8.49 18.49
C ALA A 316 -20.40 -7.91 19.74
N GLU A 317 -21.17 -8.70 20.52
CA GLU A 317 -21.78 -8.28 21.78
C GLU A 317 -20.73 -7.88 22.82
N GLN A 318 -19.61 -8.60 22.91
CA GLN A 318 -18.52 -8.25 23.82
C GLN A 318 -17.81 -6.97 23.34
N MET A 319 -17.44 -6.90 22.06
CA MET A 319 -16.79 -5.72 21.49
C MET A 319 -17.68 -4.47 21.57
N HIS A 320 -18.99 -4.63 21.44
CA HIS A 320 -19.95 -3.52 21.53
C HIS A 320 -19.97 -2.83 22.90
N LYS A 321 -19.57 -3.51 23.97
CA LYS A 321 -19.50 -2.92 25.34
C LYS A 321 -18.39 -1.88 25.46
N LEU A 322 -17.38 -1.91 24.59
CA LEU A 322 -16.20 -1.05 24.63
C LEU A 322 -16.26 0.06 23.57
N PHE A 323 -15.57 1.15 23.83
CA PHE A 323 -15.23 2.08 22.77
C PHE A 323 -14.03 1.53 21.98
N LEU A 324 -14.22 1.25 20.70
CA LEU A 324 -13.19 0.83 19.75
C LEU A 324 -13.18 1.78 18.55
N GLU A 325 -12.01 2.05 18.02
CA GLU A 325 -11.85 2.93 16.86
C GLU A 325 -12.14 2.20 15.54
N ILE A 326 -11.57 1.00 15.37
CA ILE A 326 -11.66 0.19 14.17
C ILE A 326 -11.79 -1.28 14.51
N ILE A 327 -12.62 -1.99 13.76
CA ILE A 327 -12.63 -3.46 13.71
C ILE A 327 -12.40 -3.89 12.27
N ILE A 328 -11.46 -4.81 12.05
CA ILE A 328 -11.10 -5.38 10.75
C ILE A 328 -11.24 -6.89 10.83
N ALA A 329 -11.98 -7.47 9.88
CA ALA A 329 -12.19 -8.92 9.81
C ALA A 329 -12.37 -9.35 8.33
N PRO A 330 -12.29 -10.64 7.99
CA PRO A 330 -12.64 -11.12 6.66
C PRO A 330 -14.12 -10.89 6.33
N SER A 331 -15.00 -11.06 7.33
CA SER A 331 -16.45 -10.87 7.21
C SER A 331 -17.11 -10.66 8.57
N TYR A 332 -18.38 -10.31 8.52
CA TYR A 332 -19.26 -10.14 9.71
C TYR A 332 -20.56 -10.89 9.43
N THR A 333 -21.12 -11.57 10.42
CA THR A 333 -22.51 -12.00 10.29
C THR A 333 -23.42 -10.78 10.24
N GLN A 334 -24.62 -10.94 9.65
CA GLN A 334 -25.55 -9.82 9.49
C GLN A 334 -25.91 -9.20 10.83
N GLU A 335 -26.19 -10.03 11.84
CA GLU A 335 -26.56 -9.60 13.18
C GLU A 335 -25.41 -8.88 13.90
N ALA A 336 -24.16 -9.35 13.72
CA ALA A 336 -22.97 -8.73 14.29
C ALA A 336 -22.76 -7.33 13.68
N LEU A 337 -22.89 -7.23 12.35
CA LEU A 337 -22.77 -5.97 11.62
C LEU A 337 -23.80 -4.94 12.09
N GLU A 338 -25.08 -5.34 12.14
CA GLU A 338 -26.19 -4.48 12.58
C GLU A 338 -26.01 -4.00 14.03
N LEU A 339 -25.48 -4.88 14.91
CA LEU A 339 -25.19 -4.49 16.30
C LEU A 339 -24.07 -3.45 16.37
N LEU A 340 -22.96 -3.69 15.70
CA LEU A 340 -21.79 -2.81 15.74
C LEU A 340 -22.06 -1.46 15.08
N GLN A 341 -22.85 -1.42 14.01
CA GLN A 341 -23.27 -0.18 13.33
C GLN A 341 -24.08 0.78 14.20
N LYS A 342 -24.67 0.34 15.31
CA LYS A 342 -25.35 1.24 16.26
C LYS A 342 -24.39 2.29 16.85
N LYS A 343 -23.07 2.03 16.83
CA LYS A 343 -22.04 2.99 17.22
C LYS A 343 -21.60 3.82 16.00
N LYS A 344 -22.09 5.03 15.85
CA LYS A 344 -21.88 5.91 14.68
C LYS A 344 -20.42 6.13 14.26
N ASN A 345 -19.50 6.07 15.20
CA ASN A 345 -18.10 6.46 14.96
C ASN A 345 -17.15 5.29 14.78
N ILE A 346 -17.57 4.07 15.09
CA ILE A 346 -16.73 2.87 14.88
C ILE A 346 -16.55 2.62 13.40
N ARG A 347 -15.36 2.30 12.98
CA ARG A 347 -15.06 1.93 11.60
C ARG A 347 -15.04 0.42 11.48
N LEU A 348 -15.86 -0.11 10.61
CA LEU A 348 -15.93 -1.54 10.33
C LEU A 348 -15.38 -1.78 8.93
N LEU A 349 -14.33 -2.59 8.83
CA LEU A 349 -13.65 -2.86 7.59
C LEU A 349 -13.59 -4.37 7.32
N THR A 350 -13.62 -4.71 6.03
CA THR A 350 -13.25 -6.05 5.58
C THR A 350 -11.97 -6.01 4.76
N VAL A 351 -11.15 -7.03 4.93
CA VAL A 351 -9.91 -7.28 4.16
C VAL A 351 -9.96 -8.73 3.69
N ASP A 352 -9.45 -9.01 2.51
CA ASP A 352 -9.24 -10.38 2.04
C ASP A 352 -8.00 -10.95 2.74
N PHE A 353 -8.18 -12.00 3.53
CA PHE A 353 -7.10 -12.67 4.28
C PHE A 353 -6.39 -13.77 3.47
N ALA A 354 -6.78 -13.99 2.20
CA ALA A 354 -6.04 -14.88 1.34
C ALA A 354 -4.62 -14.36 1.11
N GLN A 355 -3.64 -15.18 1.39
CA GLN A 355 -2.24 -14.85 1.12
C GLN A 355 -1.97 -14.96 -0.39
N GLU A 356 -1.35 -13.94 -0.96
CA GLU A 356 -0.91 -13.93 -2.36
C GLU A 356 0.57 -14.32 -2.42
N GLU A 357 0.96 -15.14 -3.41
CA GLU A 357 2.35 -15.57 -3.59
C GLU A 357 3.29 -14.41 -4.00
N ASN A 358 2.75 -13.39 -4.69
CA ASN A 358 3.50 -12.25 -5.22
C ASN A 358 3.24 -10.97 -4.41
N GLN A 359 3.60 -10.95 -3.13
CA GLN A 359 3.52 -9.74 -2.31
C GLN A 359 4.76 -8.85 -2.53
N ASN A 360 4.55 -7.53 -2.46
CA ASN A 360 5.68 -6.61 -2.34
C ASN A 360 6.44 -6.94 -1.04
N ARG A 361 7.70 -7.35 -1.21
CA ARG A 361 8.55 -7.76 -0.07
C ARG A 361 9.42 -6.63 0.44
N GLU A 362 9.37 -5.46 -0.17
CA GLU A 362 10.20 -4.32 0.21
C GLU A 362 9.48 -3.40 1.21
N GLU A 363 10.27 -2.83 2.08
CA GLU A 363 9.88 -1.76 3.00
C GLU A 363 10.74 -0.53 2.75
N THR A 364 10.10 0.64 2.70
CA THR A 364 10.78 1.91 2.45
C THR A 364 10.66 2.83 3.65
N VAL A 365 11.78 3.47 4.03
CA VAL A 365 11.83 4.44 5.12
C VAL A 365 12.43 5.75 4.64
N SER A 366 11.67 6.84 4.76
CA SER A 366 12.17 8.17 4.43
C SER A 366 13.23 8.63 5.42
N VAL A 367 14.36 9.12 4.90
CA VAL A 367 15.41 9.79 5.69
C VAL A 367 15.67 11.17 5.10
N LEU A 368 16.36 12.03 5.85
CA LEU A 368 16.69 13.37 5.34
C LEU A 368 17.57 13.26 4.08
N GLY A 369 17.01 13.68 2.95
CA GLY A 369 17.69 13.68 1.66
C GLY A 369 17.69 12.35 0.91
N GLY A 370 16.95 11.33 1.39
CA GLY A 370 16.93 10.03 0.72
C GLY A 370 15.86 9.07 1.20
N LEU A 371 15.99 7.84 0.74
CA LEU A 371 15.12 6.72 1.05
C LEU A 371 15.99 5.50 1.38
N LEU A 372 15.63 4.78 2.44
CA LEU A 372 16.16 3.45 2.70
C LEU A 372 15.17 2.42 2.16
N VAL A 373 15.67 1.40 1.51
CA VAL A 373 14.91 0.25 1.02
C VAL A 373 15.51 -1.00 1.62
N GLN A 374 14.66 -1.87 2.13
CA GLN A 374 15.07 -3.17 2.68
C GLN A 374 13.97 -4.20 2.42
N ASP A 375 14.31 -5.47 2.52
CA ASP A 375 13.28 -6.52 2.57
C ASP A 375 12.44 -6.38 3.85
N GLN A 376 11.16 -6.69 3.76
CA GLN A 376 10.32 -6.84 4.95
C GLN A 376 10.82 -8.03 5.78
N ASP A 377 10.72 -7.92 7.10
CA ASP A 377 11.02 -9.04 8.00
C ASP A 377 9.90 -10.10 7.92
N LEU A 378 10.00 -10.95 6.89
CA LEU A 378 9.09 -12.06 6.62
C LEU A 378 9.68 -13.42 7.03
N ALA A 379 10.78 -13.42 7.82
CA ALA A 379 11.40 -14.65 8.26
C ALA A 379 10.38 -15.52 9.02
N MET A 380 10.08 -16.68 8.44
CA MET A 380 9.34 -17.77 9.10
C MET A 380 10.37 -18.76 9.62
N GLU A 381 10.61 -18.68 10.92
CA GLU A 381 11.63 -19.51 11.53
C GLU A 381 11.11 -20.92 11.79
N ASN A 382 11.96 -21.89 11.51
CA ASN A 382 11.69 -23.28 11.86
C ASN A 382 12.00 -23.49 13.35
N GLU A 383 10.97 -23.75 14.16
CA GLU A 383 11.12 -24.06 15.59
C GLU A 383 12.07 -25.24 15.87
N GLU A 384 12.22 -26.17 14.90
CA GLU A 384 13.14 -27.30 15.00
C GLU A 384 14.63 -26.88 14.95
N GLU A 385 14.93 -25.70 14.42
CA GLU A 385 16.28 -25.13 14.36
C GLU A 385 16.66 -24.38 15.64
N TRP A 386 15.71 -24.13 16.52
CA TRP A 386 15.95 -23.41 17.76
C TRP A 386 16.80 -24.21 18.73
N LYS A 387 17.74 -23.54 19.37
CA LYS A 387 18.75 -24.15 20.23
C LYS A 387 18.45 -23.91 21.70
N VAL A 388 18.18 -24.97 22.45
CA VAL A 388 18.17 -24.89 23.92
C VAL A 388 19.59 -24.79 24.43
N VAL A 389 19.95 -23.65 25.02
CA VAL A 389 21.34 -23.34 25.45
C VAL A 389 21.57 -23.51 26.95
N THR A 390 20.53 -23.80 27.73
CA THR A 390 20.55 -24.03 29.17
C THR A 390 20.47 -25.52 29.52
N LYS A 391 20.80 -25.85 30.80
CA LYS A 391 20.65 -27.21 31.32
C LYS A 391 19.20 -27.66 31.38
N ARG A 392 18.30 -26.75 31.83
CA ARG A 392 16.86 -26.96 31.83
C ARG A 392 16.33 -26.77 30.40
N LYS A 393 15.49 -27.68 29.96
CA LYS A 393 14.74 -27.57 28.68
C LYS A 393 13.35 -26.99 28.95
N PRO A 394 12.75 -26.26 27.98
CA PRO A 394 11.37 -25.86 28.10
C PRO A 394 10.44 -27.08 28.19
N THR A 395 9.40 -26.97 28.98
CA THR A 395 8.26 -27.93 28.91
C THR A 395 7.50 -27.75 27.59
N PRO A 396 6.65 -28.70 27.18
CA PRO A 396 5.81 -28.53 25.98
C PRO A 396 4.93 -27.28 26.01
N ALA A 397 4.38 -26.92 27.19
CA ALA A 397 3.59 -25.71 27.36
C ALA A 397 4.45 -24.45 27.21
N GLU A 398 5.64 -24.41 27.84
CA GLU A 398 6.58 -23.31 27.66
C GLU A 398 7.07 -23.18 26.22
N ALA A 399 7.30 -24.27 25.51
CA ALA A 399 7.73 -24.24 24.10
C ALA A 399 6.66 -23.58 23.21
N LYS A 400 5.39 -23.95 23.39
CA LYS A 400 4.26 -23.28 22.74
C LYS A 400 4.17 -21.80 23.08
N ALA A 401 4.28 -21.45 24.35
CA ALA A 401 4.26 -20.07 24.78
C ALA A 401 5.44 -19.26 24.22
N LEU A 402 6.64 -19.84 24.14
CA LEU A 402 7.81 -19.22 23.52
C LEU A 402 7.59 -18.95 22.04
N ALA A 403 7.02 -19.90 21.28
CA ALA A 403 6.70 -19.72 19.87
C ALA A 403 5.66 -18.60 19.66
N PHE A 404 4.62 -18.57 20.48
CA PHE A 404 3.62 -17.52 20.44
C PHE A 404 4.23 -16.12 20.78
N ALA A 405 5.02 -16.05 21.86
CA ALA A 405 5.68 -14.82 22.29
C ALA A 405 6.69 -14.29 21.26
N TRP A 406 7.36 -15.21 20.56
CA TRP A 406 8.34 -14.89 19.52
C TRP A 406 7.68 -14.21 18.32
N LYS A 407 6.57 -14.74 17.81
CA LYS A 407 5.75 -14.11 16.77
C LYS A 407 5.27 -12.71 17.18
N ALA A 408 4.88 -12.55 18.44
CA ALA A 408 4.42 -11.26 18.94
C ALA A 408 5.55 -10.22 19.06
N VAL A 409 6.74 -10.61 19.58
CA VAL A 409 7.83 -9.66 19.85
C VAL A 409 8.44 -9.06 18.58
N LYS A 410 8.44 -9.79 17.48
CA LYS A 410 8.82 -9.35 16.13
C LYS A 410 8.16 -8.04 15.72
N HIS A 411 6.94 -7.79 16.19
CA HIS A 411 6.12 -6.63 15.81
C HIS A 411 6.10 -5.51 16.85
N VAL A 412 6.83 -5.64 17.94
CA VAL A 412 6.92 -4.63 19.00
C VAL A 412 8.13 -3.73 18.78
N LYS A 413 7.96 -2.42 19.02
CA LYS A 413 9.09 -1.47 18.86
C LYS A 413 10.24 -1.76 19.81
N SER A 414 11.45 -1.77 19.27
CA SER A 414 12.71 -2.02 19.97
C SER A 414 13.06 -0.92 20.99
N ASN A 415 13.73 -1.24 22.10
CA ASN A 415 13.96 -2.60 22.57
C ASN A 415 12.63 -3.22 23.02
N ALA A 416 12.33 -4.43 22.56
CA ALA A 416 11.05 -5.07 22.78
C ALA A 416 11.16 -6.30 23.68
N ILE A 417 10.22 -6.42 24.60
CA ILE A 417 10.01 -7.61 25.45
C ILE A 417 8.51 -7.94 25.43
N VAL A 418 8.20 -9.20 25.20
CA VAL A 418 6.84 -9.73 25.30
C VAL A 418 6.82 -10.86 26.30
N LEU A 419 5.91 -10.75 27.26
CA LEU A 419 5.52 -11.83 28.15
C LEU A 419 4.24 -12.46 27.64
N ALA A 420 4.19 -13.78 27.55
CA ALA A 420 3.03 -14.50 27.06
C ALA A 420 2.87 -15.87 27.73
N ASN A 421 1.66 -16.40 27.67
CA ASN A 421 1.37 -17.82 27.86
C ASN A 421 1.04 -18.47 26.52
N GLU A 422 0.54 -19.69 26.48
CA GLU A 422 0.21 -20.42 25.24
C GLU A 422 -0.90 -19.76 24.40
N ARG A 423 -1.68 -18.84 24.98
CA ARG A 423 -2.90 -18.28 24.35
C ARG A 423 -2.90 -16.79 24.15
N GLN A 424 -2.13 -16.05 24.96
CA GLN A 424 -2.20 -14.59 24.95
C GLN A 424 -0.92 -13.93 25.44
N THR A 425 -0.70 -12.71 24.99
CA THR A 425 0.26 -11.80 25.62
C THR A 425 -0.24 -11.42 27.01
N VAL A 426 0.67 -11.22 27.96
CA VAL A 426 0.32 -10.81 29.33
C VAL A 426 1.04 -9.55 29.77
N GLY A 427 2.13 -9.18 29.11
CA GLY A 427 2.86 -7.95 29.37
C GLY A 427 3.77 -7.59 28.20
N ILE A 428 3.85 -6.31 27.86
CA ILE A 428 4.63 -5.82 26.72
C ILE A 428 5.46 -4.61 27.13
N GLY A 429 6.77 -4.69 26.97
CA GLY A 429 7.71 -3.58 27.09
C GLY A 429 8.21 -3.16 25.72
N ALA A 430 7.84 -1.96 25.27
CA ALA A 430 8.13 -1.47 23.93
C ALA A 430 8.93 -0.16 23.95
N GLY A 431 9.79 0.04 22.95
CA GLY A 431 10.41 1.33 22.64
C GLY A 431 11.37 1.89 23.68
N GLN A 432 11.99 1.05 24.49
CA GLN A 432 12.91 1.50 25.55
C GLN A 432 14.35 1.56 25.07
N MET A 433 15.11 2.56 25.54
CA MET A 433 16.52 2.74 25.20
C MET A 433 17.43 1.66 25.81
N ASN A 434 16.99 0.97 26.85
CA ASN A 434 17.70 -0.19 27.42
C ASN A 434 16.76 -1.38 27.61
N ARG A 435 17.28 -2.57 27.43
CA ARG A 435 16.51 -3.81 27.42
C ARG A 435 15.89 -4.15 28.78
N VAL A 436 16.65 -3.96 29.88
CA VAL A 436 16.15 -4.21 31.23
C VAL A 436 14.96 -3.31 31.57
N GLY A 437 14.90 -2.10 31.03
CA GLY A 437 13.74 -1.21 31.15
C GLY A 437 12.49 -1.83 30.53
N SER A 438 12.61 -2.40 29.33
CA SER A 438 11.50 -3.12 28.66
C SER A 438 11.06 -4.34 29.47
N VAL A 439 12.00 -5.10 30.05
CA VAL A 439 11.68 -6.25 30.92
C VAL A 439 10.87 -5.79 32.13
N LYS A 440 11.27 -4.70 32.78
CA LYS A 440 10.58 -4.14 33.95
C LYS A 440 9.14 -3.73 33.62
N ILE A 441 8.97 -3.00 32.49
CA ILE A 441 7.64 -2.57 32.03
C ILE A 441 6.74 -3.77 31.72
N ALA A 442 7.26 -4.76 31.00
CA ALA A 442 6.48 -5.96 30.68
C ALA A 442 6.03 -6.72 31.92
N ILE A 443 6.92 -6.87 32.91
CA ILE A 443 6.62 -7.53 34.18
C ILE A 443 5.59 -6.71 35.01
N GLU A 444 5.77 -5.40 35.10
CA GLU A 444 4.83 -4.54 35.81
C GLU A 444 3.43 -4.59 35.19
N GLN A 445 3.33 -4.65 33.87
CA GLN A 445 2.08 -4.77 33.13
C GLN A 445 1.40 -6.14 33.34
N ALA A 446 2.19 -7.22 33.40
CA ALA A 446 1.67 -8.57 33.54
C ALA A 446 0.97 -8.80 34.90
N GLN A 447 1.44 -8.19 35.98
CA GLN A 447 0.87 -8.31 37.35
C GLN A 447 0.58 -9.76 37.74
N GLU A 448 -0.67 -10.06 38.10
CA GLU A 448 -1.11 -11.40 38.51
C GLU A 448 -1.11 -12.43 37.37
N LYS A 449 -1.00 -11.99 36.11
CA LYS A 449 -0.94 -12.87 34.91
C LYS A 449 0.44 -13.49 34.66
N MET A 450 1.41 -13.24 35.54
CA MET A 450 2.77 -13.76 35.46
C MET A 450 2.89 -15.27 35.58
N GLU A 451 1.91 -15.94 36.20
CA GLU A 451 1.97 -17.38 36.44
C GLU A 451 2.00 -18.14 35.08
N GLY A 452 3.06 -18.93 34.88
CA GLY A 452 3.28 -19.69 33.65
C GLY A 452 3.71 -18.86 32.43
N ALA A 453 3.97 -17.56 32.60
CA ALA A 453 4.41 -16.70 31.53
C ALA A 453 5.88 -16.99 31.14
N VAL A 454 6.15 -16.88 29.84
CA VAL A 454 7.49 -16.90 29.25
C VAL A 454 7.86 -15.52 28.75
N LEU A 455 9.17 -15.31 28.46
CA LEU A 455 9.68 -14.04 27.98
C LEU A 455 10.30 -14.20 26.59
N ALA A 456 9.90 -13.35 25.65
CA ALA A 456 10.54 -13.17 24.35
C ALA A 456 11.24 -11.81 24.26
N SER A 457 12.42 -11.77 23.69
CA SER A 457 13.21 -10.57 23.44
C SER A 457 13.58 -10.46 21.97
N ASP A 458 13.30 -9.30 21.35
CA ASP A 458 13.57 -9.04 19.92
C ASP A 458 15.05 -9.10 19.51
N ALA A 459 15.96 -9.00 20.50
CA ALA A 459 17.41 -9.11 20.31
C ALA A 459 18.07 -9.73 21.55
N TYR A 460 19.38 -9.95 21.48
CA TYR A 460 20.16 -10.53 22.56
C TYR A 460 20.19 -9.65 23.82
N PHE A 461 20.46 -10.27 24.97
CA PHE A 461 20.72 -9.55 26.21
C PHE A 461 22.17 -9.09 26.25
N PRO A 462 22.44 -7.77 26.32
CA PRO A 462 23.80 -7.27 26.39
C PRO A 462 24.49 -7.56 27.74
N MET A 463 23.70 -7.84 28.78
CA MET A 463 24.10 -8.15 30.15
C MET A 463 23.11 -9.15 30.76
N ASP A 464 23.51 -9.79 31.84
CA ASP A 464 22.72 -10.79 32.58
C ASP A 464 21.61 -10.19 33.47
N ASP A 465 21.61 -8.88 33.66
CA ASP A 465 20.68 -8.14 34.53
C ASP A 465 19.19 -8.35 34.16
N SER A 466 18.91 -8.41 32.87
CA SER A 466 17.56 -8.67 32.32
C SER A 466 17.09 -10.09 32.65
N VAL A 467 17.98 -11.07 32.51
CA VAL A 467 17.71 -12.47 32.84
C VAL A 467 17.50 -12.64 34.36
N GLU A 468 18.37 -12.02 35.15
CA GLU A 468 18.24 -12.05 36.61
C GLU A 468 16.93 -11.40 37.09
N TYR A 469 16.56 -10.25 36.51
CA TYR A 469 15.33 -9.56 36.85
C TYR A 469 14.10 -10.40 36.52
N ALA A 470 14.05 -10.99 35.31
CA ALA A 470 12.97 -11.87 34.88
C ALA A 470 12.85 -13.11 35.79
N ALA A 471 13.98 -13.75 36.13
CA ALA A 471 14.02 -14.90 37.03
C ALA A 471 13.46 -14.61 38.42
N LYS A 472 13.86 -13.48 39.03
CA LYS A 472 13.37 -13.03 40.36
C LYS A 472 11.87 -12.75 40.39
N HIS A 473 11.25 -12.50 39.23
CA HIS A 473 9.81 -12.26 39.09
C HIS A 473 9.03 -13.47 38.56
N GLY A 474 9.66 -14.66 38.54
CA GLY A 474 8.95 -15.91 38.29
C GLY A 474 8.93 -16.40 36.85
N ILE A 475 9.58 -15.72 35.90
CA ILE A 475 9.78 -16.24 34.55
C ILE A 475 10.61 -17.52 34.61
N LYS A 476 10.21 -18.54 33.83
CA LYS A 476 10.85 -19.87 33.80
C LYS A 476 11.44 -20.20 32.43
N ALA A 477 11.02 -19.52 31.36
CA ALA A 477 11.55 -19.75 30.03
C ALA A 477 11.72 -18.43 29.27
N ILE A 478 12.82 -18.35 28.50
CA ILE A 478 13.20 -17.16 27.73
C ILE A 478 13.54 -17.60 26.31
N ILE A 479 13.10 -16.81 25.30
CA ILE A 479 13.52 -16.92 23.91
C ILE A 479 14.17 -15.62 23.45
N GLN A 480 15.28 -15.71 22.74
CA GLN A 480 16.03 -14.58 22.21
C GLN A 480 16.98 -15.04 21.09
N PRO A 481 17.51 -14.16 20.24
CA PRO A 481 18.35 -14.59 19.12
C PRO A 481 19.73 -15.12 19.52
N GLY A 482 20.29 -14.71 20.64
CA GLY A 482 21.73 -14.91 20.90
C GLY A 482 22.61 -13.96 20.08
N GLY A 483 23.94 -14.18 20.10
CA GLY A 483 24.92 -13.39 19.33
C GLY A 483 25.59 -12.28 20.11
N SER A 484 25.41 -12.19 21.41
CA SER A 484 26.19 -11.31 22.29
C SER A 484 27.55 -11.92 22.68
N ILE A 485 28.53 -11.07 22.80
CA ILE A 485 29.84 -11.49 23.41
C ILE A 485 29.63 -12.03 24.84
N LYS A 486 28.54 -11.60 25.50
CA LYS A 486 28.17 -11.96 26.88
C LYS A 486 27.05 -13.00 26.95
N ASP A 487 26.79 -13.76 25.88
CA ASP A 487 25.77 -14.80 25.91
C ASP A 487 26.01 -15.81 27.04
N GLN A 488 27.27 -16.14 27.32
CA GLN A 488 27.62 -17.07 28.39
C GLN A 488 27.17 -16.54 29.76
N ASP A 489 27.31 -15.23 30.02
CA ASP A 489 26.87 -14.62 31.30
C ASP A 489 25.35 -14.79 31.46
N SER A 490 24.59 -14.57 30.36
CA SER A 490 23.13 -14.76 30.35
C SER A 490 22.71 -16.22 30.52
N ILE A 491 23.44 -17.16 29.89
CA ILE A 491 23.22 -18.61 30.02
C ILE A 491 23.51 -19.06 31.45
N ASP A 492 24.62 -18.61 32.07
CA ASP A 492 25.02 -18.95 33.43
C ASP A 492 23.99 -18.39 34.44
N MET A 493 23.51 -17.17 34.22
CA MET A 493 22.44 -16.58 35.03
C MET A 493 21.14 -17.37 34.90
N ALA A 494 20.73 -17.76 33.69
CA ALA A 494 19.59 -18.60 33.46
C ALA A 494 19.68 -19.96 34.16
N ASN A 495 20.88 -20.60 34.06
CA ASN A 495 21.16 -21.88 34.76
C ASN A 495 21.13 -21.72 36.28
N LYS A 496 21.60 -20.60 36.82
CA LYS A 496 21.57 -20.31 38.27
C LYS A 496 20.17 -20.27 38.84
N TYR A 497 19.21 -19.79 38.04
CA TYR A 497 17.79 -19.67 38.44
C TYR A 497 16.89 -20.81 37.89
N ASP A 498 17.49 -21.88 37.31
CA ASP A 498 16.78 -23.00 36.69
C ASP A 498 15.79 -22.55 35.59
N LEU A 499 16.21 -21.58 34.77
CA LEU A 499 15.47 -21.11 33.60
C LEU A 499 15.83 -21.95 32.37
N ALA A 500 14.84 -22.16 31.48
CA ALA A 500 15.10 -22.60 30.11
C ALA A 500 15.41 -21.38 29.24
N MET A 501 16.42 -21.46 28.39
CA MET A 501 16.71 -20.43 27.41
C MET A 501 16.88 -21.02 26.02
N VAL A 502 16.23 -20.38 25.06
CA VAL A 502 16.21 -20.80 23.64
C VAL A 502 16.81 -19.67 22.80
N PHE A 503 17.73 -20.05 21.89
CA PHE A 503 18.30 -19.15 20.88
C PHE A 503 17.71 -19.46 19.50
N THR A 504 17.32 -18.41 18.77
CA THR A 504 16.74 -18.49 17.42
C THR A 504 17.76 -18.19 16.32
N ASP A 505 18.90 -17.56 16.65
CA ASP A 505 19.89 -17.03 15.72
C ASP A 505 19.36 -15.91 14.77
N VAL A 506 18.09 -15.50 14.90
CA VAL A 506 17.44 -14.45 14.10
C VAL A 506 16.97 -13.30 15.00
N ARG A 507 17.33 -12.07 14.64
CA ARG A 507 16.97 -10.85 15.36
C ARG A 507 15.83 -10.12 14.64
N HIS A 508 14.89 -9.56 15.40
CA HIS A 508 13.73 -8.81 14.90
C HIS A 508 13.69 -7.37 15.39
N PHE A 509 14.69 -6.56 15.04
CA PHE A 509 14.62 -5.14 15.36
C PHE A 509 13.54 -4.41 14.56
N ARG A 510 12.80 -3.56 15.28
CA ARG A 510 11.78 -2.67 14.70
C ARG A 510 11.88 -1.28 15.34
N HIS A 511 12.32 -0.30 14.58
CA HIS A 511 12.48 1.10 15.04
C HIS A 511 11.35 2.04 14.59
#